data_dba436d7640e6ccf119c0116f91a34db
#
_entry.id   dba436d7640e6ccf119c0116f91a34db
#
_cell.length_a   1.000
_cell.length_b   1.000
_cell.length_c   1.000
_cell.angle_alpha   90.00
_cell.angle_beta   90.00
_cell.angle_gamma   90.00
#
_symmetry.space_group_name_H-M   'P 1'
#
loop_
_entity.id
_entity.type
_entity.pdbx_description
1 polymer ?
#
loop_
_entity_poly.entity_id
_entity_poly.type
_entity_poly.pdbx_seq_one_letter_code
_entity_poly.pdbx_strand_id
1 'polypeptide(L)'
;MHYLLRYEYVSDILTRREPHRAGHLSSLSDLHKRGIVTHAGAAGDPVDHAVIVFKTDDRTIVEDFVRSDPYVLNGLVTSWRVDPWNLVIGA
;
A
#
# COMPACT_ATOMS: atom_id res chain seq x y z
N MET A 1 16.50 -1.59 -5.00
CA MET A 1 16.04 -0.37 -4.32
C MET A 1 14.72 -0.63 -3.62
N HIS A 2 14.45 0.11 -2.58
CA HIS A 2 13.16 0.03 -1.89
C HIS A 2 12.40 1.34 -2.06
N TYR A 3 11.07 1.23 -2.14
CA TYR A 3 10.16 2.37 -2.09
C TYR A 3 9.18 2.17 -0.95
N LEU A 4 8.89 3.25 -0.24
CA LEU A 4 7.90 3.27 0.83
C LEU A 4 6.67 3.99 0.30
N LEU A 5 5.57 3.26 0.19
CA LEU A 5 4.26 3.82 -0.14
C LEU A 5 3.48 4.03 1.16
N ARG A 6 3.00 5.26 1.38
CA ARG A 6 2.15 5.58 2.51
C ARG A 6 0.79 6.02 2.02
N TYR A 7 -0.26 5.41 2.59
CA TYR A 7 -1.65 5.79 2.40
C TYR A 7 -2.17 6.49 3.64
N GLU A 8 -2.84 7.64 3.46
CA GLU A 8 -3.69 8.21 4.49
C GLU A 8 -5.12 7.78 4.21
N TYR A 9 -5.83 7.27 5.22
CA TYR A 9 -7.16 6.71 5.07
C TYR A 9 -8.26 7.67 5.52
N VAL A 10 -9.46 7.45 4.99
CA VAL A 10 -10.67 8.04 5.55
C VAL A 10 -10.88 7.56 6.99
N SER A 11 -11.58 8.36 7.80
CA SER A 11 -11.75 8.09 9.24
C SER A 11 -12.53 6.80 9.53
N ASP A 12 -13.41 6.36 8.63
CA ASP A 12 -14.23 5.16 8.76
C ASP A 12 -13.73 4.00 7.89
N ILE A 13 -12.42 3.91 7.71
CA ILE A 13 -11.76 2.92 6.84
C ILE A 13 -12.15 1.48 7.20
N LEU A 14 -12.23 1.14 8.48
CA LEU A 14 -12.51 -0.23 8.90
C LEU A 14 -13.87 -0.73 8.45
N THR A 15 -14.84 0.17 8.33
CA THR A 15 -16.19 -0.14 7.82
C THR A 15 -16.21 -0.10 6.30
N ARG A 16 -15.71 0.98 5.72
CA ARG A 16 -15.81 1.24 4.27
C ARG A 16 -14.95 0.31 3.42
N ARG A 17 -13.88 -0.26 3.97
CA ARG A 17 -12.99 -1.15 3.23
C ARG A 17 -13.59 -2.52 2.93
N GLU A 18 -14.60 -2.95 3.67
CA GLU A 18 -15.11 -4.34 3.59
C GLU A 18 -15.44 -4.79 2.17
N PRO A 19 -16.19 -4.03 1.34
CA PRO A 19 -16.49 -4.48 -0.03
C PRO A 19 -15.26 -4.54 -0.95
N HIS A 20 -14.17 -3.87 -0.59
CA HIS A 20 -12.99 -3.69 -1.43
C HIS A 20 -11.76 -4.42 -0.91
N ARG A 21 -11.86 -5.00 0.29
CA ARG A 21 -10.72 -5.59 0.98
C ARG A 21 -10.13 -6.80 0.24
N ALA A 22 -10.98 -7.68 -0.27
CA ALA A 22 -10.51 -8.88 -0.97
C ALA A 22 -9.68 -8.52 -2.21
N GLY A 23 -10.14 -7.56 -3.02
CA GLY A 23 -9.41 -7.11 -4.21
C GLY A 23 -8.10 -6.42 -3.86
N HIS A 24 -8.09 -5.56 -2.84
CA HIS A 24 -6.89 -4.89 -2.34
C HIS A 24 -5.84 -5.92 -1.86
N LEU A 25 -6.24 -6.86 -1.02
CA LEU A 25 -5.32 -7.88 -0.49
C LEU A 25 -4.84 -8.84 -1.57
N SER A 26 -5.68 -9.15 -2.57
CA SER A 26 -5.30 -10.00 -3.69
C SER A 26 -4.17 -9.37 -4.51
N SER A 27 -4.25 -8.08 -4.81
CA SER A 27 -3.18 -7.36 -5.51
C SER A 27 -1.88 -7.36 -4.73
N LEU A 28 -1.94 -7.10 -3.42
CA LEU A 28 -0.77 -7.13 -2.55
C LEU A 28 -0.15 -8.53 -2.47
N SER A 29 -0.99 -9.55 -2.32
CA SER A 29 -0.56 -10.94 -2.23
C SER A 29 0.16 -11.38 -3.51
N ASP A 30 -0.36 -11.00 -4.68
CA ASP A 30 0.28 -11.29 -5.96
C ASP A 30 1.67 -10.67 -6.06
N LEU A 31 1.79 -9.38 -5.73
CA LEU A 31 3.08 -8.69 -5.74
C LEU A 31 4.04 -9.26 -4.69
N HIS A 32 3.54 -9.70 -3.55
CA HIS A 32 4.36 -10.34 -2.53
C HIS A 32 4.92 -11.69 -3.01
N LYS A 33 4.10 -12.51 -3.66
CA LYS A 33 4.54 -13.78 -4.24
C LYS A 33 5.61 -13.58 -5.30
N ARG A 34 5.58 -12.46 -6.01
CA ARG A 34 6.57 -12.10 -7.01
C ARG A 34 7.82 -11.43 -6.42
N GLY A 35 7.88 -11.26 -5.10
CA GLY A 35 9.02 -10.65 -4.41
C GLY A 35 9.08 -9.13 -4.51
N ILE A 36 8.03 -8.48 -5.04
CA ILE A 36 8.00 -7.04 -5.26
C ILE A 36 7.52 -6.31 -4.01
N VAL A 37 6.46 -6.79 -3.36
CA VAL A 37 6.03 -6.27 -2.05
C VAL A 37 6.64 -7.15 -0.96
N THR A 38 7.43 -6.55 -0.09
CA THR A 38 8.06 -7.27 1.02
C THR A 38 7.19 -7.25 2.27
N HIS A 39 6.59 -6.10 2.56
CA HIS A 39 5.75 -5.90 3.75
C HIS A 39 4.61 -4.96 3.41
N ALA A 40 3.45 -5.18 4.01
CA ALA A 40 2.31 -4.29 3.90
C ALA A 40 1.46 -4.39 5.16
N GLY A 41 0.89 -3.28 5.60
CA GLY A 41 0.02 -3.28 6.76
C GLY A 41 -0.56 -1.92 7.05
N ALA A 42 -1.65 -1.92 7.81
CA ALA A 42 -2.28 -0.73 8.33
C ALA A 42 -1.80 -0.45 9.74
N ALA A 43 -1.78 0.82 10.12
CA ALA A 43 -1.31 1.25 11.43
C ALA A 43 -2.18 2.36 11.98
N GLY A 44 -1.99 2.65 13.25
CA GLY A 44 -2.78 3.62 14.01
C GLY A 44 -3.76 2.95 14.95
N ASP A 45 -4.16 3.67 15.98
CA ASP A 45 -5.18 3.24 16.95
C ASP A 45 -6.05 4.43 17.30
N PRO A 46 -7.19 4.60 16.59
CA PRO A 46 -7.72 3.73 15.51
C PRO A 46 -6.87 3.74 14.24
N VAL A 47 -7.06 2.74 13.38
CA VAL A 47 -6.37 2.64 12.09
C VAL A 47 -6.68 3.87 11.24
N ASP A 48 -5.63 4.56 10.76
CA ASP A 48 -5.76 5.79 9.96
C ASP A 48 -4.79 5.86 8.78
N HIS A 49 -3.84 4.94 8.66
CA HIS A 49 -2.88 4.93 7.57
C HIS A 49 -2.38 3.51 7.28
N ALA A 50 -1.69 3.35 6.17
CA ALA A 50 -1.03 2.12 5.80
C ALA A 50 0.36 2.41 5.24
N VAL A 51 1.22 1.41 5.36
CA VAL A 51 2.57 1.43 4.80
C VAL A 51 2.76 0.16 3.99
N ILE A 52 3.27 0.31 2.77
CA ILE A 52 3.57 -0.80 1.86
C ILE A 52 5.01 -0.61 1.38
N VAL A 53 5.82 -1.66 1.54
CA VAL A 53 7.24 -1.64 1.16
C VAL A 53 7.41 -2.41 -0.14
N PHE A 54 7.93 -1.72 -1.16
CA PHE A 54 8.23 -2.30 -2.47
C PHE A 54 9.73 -2.48 -2.64
N LYS A 55 10.13 -3.63 -3.16
CA LYS A 55 11.51 -3.90 -3.58
C LYS A 55 11.53 -3.93 -5.10
N THR A 56 11.91 -2.84 -5.72
CA THR A 56 11.97 -2.68 -7.18
C THR A 56 12.83 -1.48 -7.53
N ASP A 57 13.43 -1.50 -8.71
CA ASP A 57 14.14 -0.33 -9.26
C ASP A 57 13.22 0.54 -10.10
N ASP A 58 11.99 0.09 -10.34
CA ASP A 58 11.02 0.78 -11.19
C ASP A 58 9.89 1.38 -10.35
N ARG A 59 9.94 2.71 -10.15
CA ARG A 59 8.92 3.45 -9.42
C ARG A 59 7.53 3.33 -10.06
N THR A 60 7.44 3.11 -11.38
CA THR A 60 6.14 3.00 -12.06
C THR A 60 5.35 1.79 -11.58
N ILE A 61 6.02 0.73 -11.12
CA ILE A 61 5.34 -0.43 -10.54
C ILE A 61 4.54 -0.02 -9.30
N VAL A 62 5.11 0.85 -8.45
CA VAL A 62 4.42 1.36 -7.26
C VAL A 62 3.23 2.23 -7.66
N GLU A 63 3.44 3.14 -8.61
CA GLU A 63 2.40 4.05 -9.09
C GLU A 63 1.26 3.29 -9.78
N ASP A 64 1.59 2.25 -10.56
CA ASP A 64 0.58 1.40 -11.21
C ASP A 64 -0.26 0.65 -10.16
N PHE A 65 0.37 0.17 -9.09
CA PHE A 65 -0.37 -0.44 -7.97
C PHE A 65 -1.39 0.54 -7.40
N VAL A 66 -0.97 1.78 -7.12
CA VAL A 66 -1.85 2.81 -6.55
C VAL A 66 -3.03 3.09 -7.49
N ARG A 67 -2.76 3.24 -8.79
CA ARG A 67 -3.80 3.57 -9.77
C ARG A 67 -4.84 2.47 -9.96
N SER A 68 -4.50 1.22 -9.66
CA SER A 68 -5.39 0.07 -9.81
C SER A 68 -5.96 -0.44 -8.48
N ASP A 69 -5.52 0.11 -7.35
CA ASP A 69 -5.96 -0.35 -6.03
C ASP A 69 -7.43 0.01 -5.81
N PRO A 70 -8.30 -1.00 -5.52
CA PRO A 70 -9.70 -0.73 -5.20
C PRO A 70 -9.90 0.28 -4.08
N TYR A 71 -9.00 0.36 -3.11
CA TYR A 71 -9.08 1.35 -2.05
C TYR A 71 -8.94 2.78 -2.58
N VAL A 72 -8.03 2.99 -3.52
CA VAL A 72 -7.84 4.30 -4.16
C VAL A 72 -9.01 4.63 -5.07
N LEU A 73 -9.42 3.67 -5.89
CA LEU A 73 -10.51 3.85 -6.86
C LEU A 73 -11.85 4.15 -6.19
N ASN A 74 -12.05 3.72 -4.95
CA ASN A 74 -13.30 3.89 -4.22
C ASN A 74 -13.22 4.97 -3.13
N GLY A 75 -12.22 5.84 -3.19
CA GLY A 75 -12.15 7.02 -2.33
C GLY A 75 -11.81 6.75 -0.87
N LEU A 76 -11.19 5.60 -0.56
CA LEU A 76 -10.81 5.26 0.81
C LEU A 76 -9.46 5.84 1.22
N VAL A 77 -8.66 6.27 0.24
CA VAL A 77 -7.34 6.87 0.44
C VAL A 77 -7.45 8.37 0.16
N THR A 78 -7.25 9.20 1.18
CA THR A 78 -7.36 10.66 1.04
C THR A 78 -6.13 11.28 0.42
N SER A 79 -4.97 10.67 0.65
CA SER A 79 -3.70 11.06 0.01
C SER A 79 -2.73 9.90 0.07
N TRP A 80 -1.74 9.92 -0.81
CA TRP A 80 -0.69 8.91 -0.81
C TRP A 80 0.63 9.55 -1.23
N ARG A 81 1.72 8.91 -0.79
CA ARG A 81 3.07 9.35 -1.10
C ARG A 81 3.98 8.14 -1.31
N VAL A 82 4.86 8.25 -2.31
CA VAL A 82 5.90 7.25 -2.60
C VAL A 82 7.25 7.93 -2.39
N ASP A 83 8.07 7.34 -1.51
CA ASP A 83 9.43 7.81 -1.27
C ASP A 83 10.45 6.70 -1.58
N PRO A 84 11.59 7.03 -2.21
CA PRO A 84 12.73 6.12 -2.18
C PRO A 84 13.11 5.87 -0.72
N TRP A 85 13.27 4.60 -0.34
CA TRP A 85 13.58 4.26 1.05
C TRP A 85 14.97 3.68 1.17
N ASN A 86 15.79 4.37 1.93
CA ASN A 86 17.16 3.97 2.17
C ASN A 86 17.21 3.00 3.37
N LEU A 87 16.90 1.74 3.10
CA LEU A 87 16.82 0.70 4.12
C LEU A 87 18.22 0.38 4.64
N VAL A 88 18.44 0.54 5.94
CA VAL A 88 19.76 0.31 6.57
C VAL A 88 19.81 -0.97 7.38
N ILE A 89 18.68 -1.47 7.85
CA ILE A 89 18.55 -2.73 8.61
C ILE A 89 17.36 -3.49 8.04
N GLY A 90 17.53 -4.78 7.84
CA GLY A 90 16.46 -5.65 7.35
C GLY A 90 16.44 -5.81 5.83
N ALA A 91 17.53 -5.45 5.18
CA ALA A 91 17.64 -5.60 3.72
C ALA A 91 17.69 -7.08 3.29
#